data_fbfb099a92c6c79d3587ce38325c9c19
#
_entry.id   fbfb099a92c6c79d3587ce38325c9c19
#
_cell.length_a   1.000
_cell.length_b   1.000
_cell.length_c   1.000
_cell.angle_alpha   90.00
_cell.angle_beta   90.00
_cell.angle_gamma   90.00
#
_symmetry.space_group_name_H-M   'P 1'
#
loop_
_entity.id
_entity.type
_entity.pdbx_description
1 polymer ?
#
loop_
_entity_poly.entity_id
_entity_poly.type
_entity_poly.pdbx_seq_one_letter_code
_entity_poly.pdbx_strand_id
1 'polypeptide(L)'
;MATPTPTVKIGFIGPAFNNAFTLDSATNGRLDNTDYVLGGTEILVDLTSRTTSLRVKRGRKDFTQPFRTGTATLILRNIDGELDPLNTSSIYYPGVTVGRTVTIDCNGQSIYNGTITNIELGYTVNGDAWVVVRAADGLGDLATREITDGTAFTAQKSGERVTAVLTNAGVNFQGTSAINAGLSDLAAETLSSATNARSYLRKVINSEQGYLYGNRSGVLTFENRYGPLADTNKATFSDDGSDIAYQRIDRRVATTELFNQLSANRTSQDPVLVNNTSSQDSYGIRNLNLGEVLVLDNSTVTDLLDLMLVKTASTETRIAEITAVLDTLSGSDITAIAQLELVDKVTVEFTPPGTSQQIAASSIESIEHNFSFGTTWRCTLGLIPQIVTSYLVLDNATLGQLDNNSLGF
;
A
#
# COMPACT_ATOMS: atom_id res chain seq x y z
N MET A 1 22.80 -20.41 5.01
CA MET A 1 21.58 -19.64 4.67
C MET A 1 21.02 -19.09 5.95
N ALA A 2 20.56 -17.84 5.96
CA ALA A 2 19.92 -17.25 7.12
C ALA A 2 18.45 -17.72 7.16
N THR A 3 17.95 -18.02 8.36
CA THR A 3 16.53 -18.32 8.54
C THR A 3 15.81 -17.00 8.79
N PRO A 4 14.82 -16.63 7.97
CA PRO A 4 14.07 -15.39 8.19
C PRO A 4 13.33 -15.47 9.53
N THR A 5 13.40 -14.38 10.30
CA THR A 5 12.79 -14.31 11.62
C THR A 5 11.57 -13.41 11.57
N PRO A 6 10.34 -13.96 11.61
CA PRO A 6 9.15 -13.14 11.81
C PRO A 6 9.12 -12.58 13.22
N THR A 7 8.62 -11.38 13.38
CA THR A 7 8.24 -10.82 14.68
C THR A 7 6.82 -10.29 14.54
N VAL A 8 5.92 -10.80 15.37
CA VAL A 8 4.51 -10.44 15.36
C VAL A 8 4.16 -9.85 16.72
N LYS A 9 3.73 -8.58 16.72
CA LYS A 9 3.30 -7.92 17.96
C LYS A 9 1.87 -7.43 17.81
N ILE A 10 1.11 -7.57 18.89
CA ILE A 10 -0.26 -7.05 19.00
C ILE A 10 -0.32 -6.12 20.21
N GLY A 11 -1.01 -5.00 20.02
CA GLY A 11 -1.23 -4.03 21.06
C GLY A 11 -2.32 -4.48 22.04
N PHE A 12 -2.06 -4.36 23.34
CA PHE A 12 -3.02 -4.61 24.38
C PHE A 12 -3.10 -3.44 25.36
N ILE A 13 -4.27 -3.24 25.92
CA ILE A 13 -4.51 -2.33 27.05
C ILE A 13 -5.15 -3.17 28.16
N GLY A 14 -4.61 -3.09 29.37
CA GLY A 14 -5.17 -3.83 30.48
C GLY A 14 -4.35 -3.68 31.76
N PRO A 15 -4.95 -4.05 32.92
CA PRO A 15 -4.32 -3.90 34.24
C PRO A 15 -2.99 -4.66 34.35
N ALA A 16 -2.85 -5.80 33.66
CA ALA A 16 -1.63 -6.61 33.71
C ALA A 16 -0.40 -5.92 33.10
N PHE A 17 -0.59 -4.90 32.26
CA PHE A 17 0.50 -4.15 31.63
C PHE A 17 0.91 -2.90 32.41
N ASN A 18 0.30 -2.67 33.58
CA ASN A 18 0.67 -1.66 34.57
C ASN A 18 0.70 -0.20 34.04
N ASN A 19 -0.06 0.09 32.99
CA ASN A 19 -0.08 1.39 32.33
C ASN A 19 -1.45 2.07 32.30
N ALA A 20 -2.46 1.45 32.97
CA ALA A 20 -3.78 2.05 33.11
C ALA A 20 -3.92 2.73 34.48
N PHE A 21 -4.54 3.91 34.49
CA PHE A 21 -4.98 4.55 35.71
C PHE A 21 -5.92 3.61 36.50
N THR A 22 -5.58 3.32 37.75
CA THR A 22 -6.34 2.41 38.60
C THR A 22 -6.82 3.16 39.83
N LEU A 23 -8.12 3.34 39.95
CA LEU A 23 -8.74 4.00 41.12
C LEU A 23 -8.29 3.30 42.41
N ASP A 24 -8.04 4.08 43.49
CA ASP A 24 -7.53 3.61 44.77
C ASP A 24 -6.13 2.97 44.79
N SER A 25 -5.39 3.00 43.68
CA SER A 25 -3.99 2.63 43.66
C SER A 25 -3.11 3.79 44.13
N ALA A 26 -2.29 3.56 45.14
CA ALA A 26 -1.33 4.56 45.63
C ALA A 26 -0.28 4.96 44.58
N THR A 27 -0.02 4.11 43.58
CA THR A 27 0.95 4.30 42.51
C THR A 27 0.29 4.74 41.20
N ASN A 28 -0.76 4.03 40.78
CA ASN A 28 -1.38 4.19 39.46
C ASN A 28 -2.68 5.02 39.51
N GLY A 29 -3.13 5.44 40.68
CA GLY A 29 -4.37 6.20 40.91
C GLY A 29 -4.12 7.71 41.09
N ARG A 30 -2.95 8.26 40.77
CA ARG A 30 -2.63 9.68 40.94
C ARG A 30 -2.99 10.43 39.68
N LEU A 31 -3.88 11.42 39.80
CA LEU A 31 -4.39 12.21 38.66
C LEU A 31 -3.34 13.13 38.03
N ASP A 32 -2.25 13.41 38.74
CA ASP A 32 -1.11 14.21 38.28
C ASP A 32 0.02 13.37 37.63
N ASN A 33 -0.21 12.08 37.43
CA ASN A 33 0.75 11.18 36.85
C ASN A 33 0.66 11.19 35.31
N THR A 34 1.79 11.36 34.62
CA THR A 34 1.87 11.35 33.15
C THR A 34 2.06 9.96 32.57
N ASP A 35 2.43 8.97 33.41
CA ASP A 35 2.75 7.60 32.95
C ASP A 35 1.51 6.68 32.94
N TYR A 36 0.49 7.02 33.72
CA TYR A 36 -0.75 6.24 33.86
C TYR A 36 -1.94 7.10 33.47
N VAL A 37 -2.47 6.88 32.26
CA VAL A 37 -3.57 7.66 31.69
C VAL A 37 -4.89 6.90 31.78
N LEU A 38 -6.00 7.63 31.86
CA LEU A 38 -7.34 7.05 31.76
C LEU A 38 -7.47 6.33 30.42
N GLY A 39 -7.78 5.04 30.44
CA GLY A 39 -7.86 4.19 29.28
C GLY A 39 -6.57 3.43 28.96
N GLY A 40 -5.45 3.76 29.62
CA GLY A 40 -4.16 3.10 29.41
C GLY A 40 -3.52 3.44 28.06
N THR A 41 -2.21 3.23 27.96
CA THR A 41 -1.48 3.26 26.70
C THR A 41 -1.38 1.85 26.14
N GLU A 42 -1.52 1.69 24.82
CA GLU A 42 -1.36 0.39 24.17
C GLU A 42 0.10 -0.08 24.27
N ILE A 43 0.29 -1.31 24.75
CA ILE A 43 1.61 -1.98 24.78
C ILE A 43 1.65 -3.07 23.73
N LEU A 44 2.66 -3.03 22.86
CA LEU A 44 2.92 -4.04 21.84
C LEU A 44 3.55 -5.28 22.49
N VAL A 45 2.79 -6.37 22.56
CA VAL A 45 3.22 -7.65 23.11
C VAL A 45 3.66 -8.57 21.98
N ASP A 46 4.81 -9.21 22.14
CA ASP A 46 5.34 -10.18 21.19
C ASP A 46 4.58 -11.51 21.26
N LEU A 47 3.88 -11.85 20.19
CA LEU A 47 3.14 -13.08 20.01
C LEU A 47 3.75 -13.98 18.93
N THR A 48 5.01 -13.77 18.58
CA THR A 48 5.73 -14.53 17.56
C THR A 48 5.69 -16.03 17.83
N SER A 49 5.91 -16.44 19.08
CA SER A 49 5.89 -17.86 19.47
C SER A 49 4.53 -18.54 19.34
N ARG A 50 3.45 -17.78 19.31
CA ARG A 50 2.08 -18.26 19.07
C ARG A 50 1.72 -18.28 17.59
N THR A 51 2.45 -17.56 16.74
CA THR A 51 2.14 -17.41 15.32
C THR A 51 2.45 -18.68 14.55
N THR A 52 1.43 -19.29 13.97
CA THR A 52 1.56 -20.48 13.11
C THR A 52 1.57 -20.14 11.63
N SER A 53 0.90 -19.06 11.25
CA SER A 53 0.85 -18.57 9.87
C SER A 53 0.62 -17.08 9.86
N LEU A 54 1.22 -16.40 8.89
CA LEU A 54 0.93 -15.01 8.58
C LEU A 54 0.85 -14.80 7.07
N ARG A 55 -0.06 -13.95 6.67
CA ARG A 55 -0.17 -13.45 5.30
C ARG A 55 -0.36 -11.96 5.32
N VAL A 56 0.54 -11.25 4.71
CA VAL A 56 0.45 -9.79 4.50
C VAL A 56 0.27 -9.55 3.02
N LYS A 57 -0.67 -8.68 2.67
CA LYS A 57 -0.90 -8.29 1.28
C LYS A 57 -1.13 -6.78 1.20
N ARG A 58 -0.29 -6.09 0.44
CA ARG A 58 -0.39 -4.65 0.15
C ARG A 58 -0.32 -4.41 -1.35
N GLY A 59 -0.90 -3.31 -1.82
CA GLY A 59 -0.79 -2.92 -3.22
C GLY A 59 -2.07 -3.08 -4.04
N ARG A 60 -1.91 -3.11 -5.36
CA ARG A 60 -2.99 -3.28 -6.34
C ARG A 60 -2.65 -4.39 -7.34
N LYS A 61 -3.65 -4.91 -7.99
CA LYS A 61 -3.47 -5.97 -8.99
C LYS A 61 -3.15 -5.41 -10.39
N ASP A 62 -3.64 -4.20 -10.65
CA ASP A 62 -3.67 -3.57 -11.96
C ASP A 62 -3.39 -2.08 -11.78
N PHE A 63 -2.51 -1.51 -12.58
CA PHE A 63 -2.11 -0.10 -12.46
C PHE A 63 -3.25 0.89 -12.80
N THR A 64 -4.31 0.44 -13.47
CA THR A 64 -5.52 1.24 -13.73
C THR A 64 -6.44 1.33 -12.50
N GLN A 65 -6.19 0.52 -11.48
CA GLN A 65 -6.94 0.49 -10.23
C GLN A 65 -6.21 1.29 -9.13
N PRO A 66 -6.93 1.92 -8.22
CA PRO A 66 -6.30 2.52 -7.03
C PRO A 66 -5.70 1.42 -6.15
N PHE A 67 -4.72 1.80 -5.34
CA PHE A 67 -4.19 0.92 -4.31
C PHE A 67 -5.29 0.46 -3.36
N ARG A 68 -5.22 -0.81 -2.96
CA ARG A 68 -6.18 -1.42 -2.04
C ARG A 68 -5.69 -1.26 -0.62
N THR A 69 -6.61 -1.38 0.31
CA THR A 69 -6.28 -1.53 1.74
C THR A 69 -5.29 -2.67 1.92
N GLY A 70 -4.16 -2.37 2.55
CA GLY A 70 -3.22 -3.38 2.98
C GLY A 70 -3.83 -4.21 4.10
N THR A 71 -3.69 -5.52 4.02
CA THR A 71 -4.30 -6.46 4.96
C THR A 71 -3.27 -7.43 5.51
N ALA A 72 -3.43 -7.78 6.79
CA ALA A 72 -2.73 -8.89 7.41
C ALA A 72 -3.72 -9.92 7.96
N THR A 73 -3.40 -11.19 7.80
CA THR A 73 -4.10 -12.31 8.44
C THR A 73 -3.08 -13.11 9.23
N LEU A 74 -3.32 -13.29 10.51
CA LEU A 74 -2.49 -14.06 11.43
C LEU A 74 -3.30 -15.25 11.95
N ILE A 75 -2.66 -16.41 12.08
CA ILE A 75 -3.21 -17.55 12.79
C ILE A 75 -2.32 -17.80 14.01
N LEU A 76 -2.88 -17.67 15.18
CA LEU A 76 -2.20 -17.78 16.47
C LEU A 76 -2.70 -19.02 17.22
N ARG A 77 -1.81 -19.76 17.86
CA ARG A 77 -2.16 -20.84 18.78
C ARG A 77 -2.77 -20.26 20.04
N ASN A 78 -3.86 -20.83 20.51
CA ASN A 78 -4.58 -20.40 21.70
C ASN A 78 -5.03 -21.57 22.61
N ILE A 79 -4.20 -22.60 22.73
CA ILE A 79 -4.53 -23.82 23.50
C ILE A 79 -4.76 -23.49 24.99
N ASP A 80 -4.09 -22.46 25.50
CA ASP A 80 -4.23 -21.97 26.88
C ASP A 80 -5.43 -21.03 27.08
N GLY A 81 -6.13 -20.65 25.99
CA GLY A 81 -7.28 -19.74 26.04
C GLY A 81 -6.93 -18.28 26.39
N GLU A 82 -5.66 -17.91 26.44
CA GLU A 82 -5.22 -16.56 26.82
C GLU A 82 -5.73 -15.45 25.87
N LEU A 83 -5.90 -15.76 24.58
CA LEU A 83 -6.41 -14.82 23.58
C LEU A 83 -7.95 -14.93 23.40
N ASP A 84 -8.66 -15.52 24.34
CA ASP A 84 -10.13 -15.54 24.34
C ASP A 84 -10.67 -14.28 25.05
N PRO A 85 -11.47 -13.43 24.39
CA PRO A 85 -12.08 -12.26 25.02
C PRO A 85 -12.96 -12.57 26.24
N LEU A 86 -13.46 -13.80 26.36
CA LEU A 86 -14.28 -14.27 27.49
C LEU A 86 -13.44 -14.78 28.67
N ASN A 87 -12.13 -14.99 28.48
CA ASN A 87 -11.25 -15.45 29.54
C ASN A 87 -10.84 -14.30 30.47
N THR A 88 -11.65 -14.06 31.52
CA THR A 88 -11.39 -13.00 32.52
C THR A 88 -10.13 -13.23 33.35
N SER A 89 -9.56 -14.44 33.32
CA SER A 89 -8.31 -14.77 34.04
C SER A 89 -7.06 -14.54 33.15
N SER A 90 -7.24 -14.24 31.86
CA SER A 90 -6.13 -13.95 30.96
C SER A 90 -5.42 -12.66 31.33
N ILE A 91 -4.09 -12.64 31.17
CA ILE A 91 -3.28 -11.42 31.30
C ILE A 91 -3.65 -10.37 30.24
N TYR A 92 -4.23 -10.79 29.11
CA TYR A 92 -4.66 -9.91 28.01
C TYR A 92 -6.07 -9.33 28.21
N TYR A 93 -6.82 -9.81 29.20
CA TYR A 93 -8.17 -9.31 29.48
C TYR A 93 -8.14 -7.89 30.07
N PRO A 94 -9.01 -6.98 29.63
CA PRO A 94 -10.03 -7.05 28.58
C PRO A 94 -9.53 -6.58 27.20
N GLY A 95 -8.22 -6.62 26.98
CA GLY A 95 -7.54 -6.04 25.81
C GLY A 95 -7.68 -6.82 24.50
N VAL A 96 -8.22 -8.06 24.53
CA VAL A 96 -8.43 -8.85 23.30
C VAL A 96 -9.68 -8.34 22.57
N THR A 97 -9.50 -7.36 21.72
CA THR A 97 -10.60 -6.69 21.00
C THR A 97 -10.12 -6.12 19.66
N VAL A 98 -11.07 -5.74 18.80
CA VAL A 98 -10.80 -5.00 17.57
C VAL A 98 -10.28 -3.59 17.86
N GLY A 99 -9.69 -2.94 16.86
CA GLY A 99 -9.13 -1.60 17.02
C GLY A 99 -7.72 -1.56 17.63
N ARG A 100 -7.10 -2.73 17.88
CA ARG A 100 -5.73 -2.83 18.40
C ARG A 100 -4.71 -2.84 17.27
N THR A 101 -3.52 -2.30 17.56
CA THR A 101 -2.40 -2.27 16.62
C THR A 101 -1.83 -3.67 16.39
N VAL A 102 -1.49 -3.97 15.15
CA VAL A 102 -0.73 -5.15 14.74
C VAL A 102 0.51 -4.68 13.99
N THR A 103 1.68 -5.12 14.43
CA THR A 103 2.92 -4.94 13.70
C THR A 103 3.53 -6.27 13.33
N ILE A 104 4.05 -6.36 12.12
CA ILE A 104 4.74 -7.55 11.60
C ILE A 104 6.05 -7.11 11.00
N ASP A 105 7.14 -7.71 11.51
CA ASP A 105 8.47 -7.46 11.00
C ASP A 105 9.03 -8.74 10.34
N CYS A 106 9.91 -8.56 9.36
CA CYS A 106 10.73 -9.59 8.75
C CYS A 106 12.20 -9.23 8.96
N ASN A 107 12.92 -10.07 9.65
CA ASN A 107 14.34 -9.86 9.95
C ASN A 107 14.63 -8.47 10.57
N GLY A 108 13.74 -8.02 11.47
CA GLY A 108 13.84 -6.71 12.13
C GLY A 108 13.40 -5.50 11.28
N GLN A 109 12.91 -5.73 10.08
CA GLN A 109 12.34 -4.69 9.21
C GLN A 109 10.84 -4.79 9.21
N SER A 110 10.14 -3.67 9.42
CA SER A 110 8.67 -3.64 9.34
C SER A 110 8.21 -3.98 7.92
N ILE A 111 7.27 -4.91 7.81
CA ILE A 111 6.59 -5.27 6.56
C ILE A 111 5.10 -4.94 6.59
N TYR A 112 4.56 -4.73 7.81
CA TYR A 112 3.15 -4.36 7.99
C TYR A 112 2.91 -3.70 9.34
N ASN A 113 2.09 -2.66 9.33
CA ASN A 113 1.49 -2.07 10.53
C ASN A 113 0.05 -1.66 10.19
N GLY A 114 -0.88 -2.05 11.05
CA GLY A 114 -2.30 -1.77 10.87
C GLY A 114 -3.10 -2.05 12.14
N THR A 115 -4.42 -2.02 11.99
CA THR A 115 -5.37 -2.14 13.11
C THR A 115 -6.22 -3.38 12.94
N ILE A 116 -6.46 -4.12 14.02
CA ILE A 116 -7.31 -5.31 14.04
C ILE A 116 -8.75 -4.92 13.66
N THR A 117 -9.27 -5.57 12.63
CA THR A 117 -10.64 -5.40 12.15
C THR A 117 -11.54 -6.58 12.52
N ASN A 118 -10.96 -7.77 12.71
CA ASN A 118 -11.71 -8.98 13.05
C ASN A 118 -10.85 -9.96 13.86
N ILE A 119 -11.48 -10.62 14.81
CA ILE A 119 -10.91 -11.72 15.62
C ILE A 119 -11.89 -12.89 15.53
N GLU A 120 -11.43 -14.03 15.03
CA GLU A 120 -12.19 -15.27 14.97
C GLU A 120 -11.51 -16.33 15.83
N LEU A 121 -12.25 -16.97 16.71
CA LEU A 121 -11.75 -18.04 17.58
C LEU A 121 -12.27 -19.38 17.08
N GLY A 122 -11.39 -20.37 17.05
CA GLY A 122 -11.72 -21.73 16.71
C GLY A 122 -11.10 -22.72 17.72
N TYR A 123 -11.80 -23.79 17.98
CA TYR A 123 -11.28 -24.91 18.76
C TYR A 123 -11.87 -26.21 18.28
N THR A 124 -11.10 -27.29 18.48
CA THR A 124 -11.58 -28.64 18.22
C THR A 124 -11.90 -29.35 19.53
N VAL A 125 -12.78 -30.35 19.48
CA VAL A 125 -13.12 -31.19 20.65
C VAL A 125 -11.87 -31.89 21.22
N ASN A 126 -10.84 -32.08 20.43
CA ASN A 126 -9.57 -32.70 20.83
C ASN A 126 -8.61 -31.76 21.57
N GLY A 127 -9.00 -30.50 21.78
CA GLY A 127 -8.22 -29.54 22.56
C GLY A 127 -7.33 -28.60 21.76
N ASP A 128 -7.27 -28.69 20.42
CA ASP A 128 -6.62 -27.67 19.59
C ASP A 128 -7.47 -26.40 19.59
N ALA A 129 -6.81 -25.26 19.79
CA ALA A 129 -7.46 -23.96 19.73
C ALA A 129 -6.57 -22.93 19.02
N TRP A 130 -7.21 -22.06 18.25
CA TRP A 130 -6.53 -21.02 17.48
C TRP A 130 -7.37 -19.73 17.43
N VAL A 131 -6.67 -18.64 17.15
CA VAL A 131 -7.27 -17.33 16.87
C VAL A 131 -6.81 -16.87 15.50
N VAL A 132 -7.77 -16.45 14.67
CA VAL A 132 -7.49 -15.78 13.40
C VAL A 132 -7.68 -14.28 13.61
N VAL A 133 -6.61 -13.52 13.50
CA VAL A 133 -6.62 -12.07 13.58
C VAL A 133 -6.52 -11.50 12.18
N ARG A 134 -7.44 -10.61 11.81
CA ARG A 134 -7.39 -9.84 10.56
C ARG A 134 -7.18 -8.38 10.87
N ALA A 135 -6.26 -7.76 10.16
CA ALA A 135 -5.94 -6.34 10.31
C ALA A 135 -5.98 -5.63 8.97
N ALA A 136 -6.24 -4.33 9.00
CA ALA A 136 -6.24 -3.42 7.86
C ALA A 136 -5.36 -2.20 8.16
N ASP A 137 -4.76 -1.62 7.11
CA ASP A 137 -4.03 -0.36 7.20
C ASP A 137 -4.97 0.87 7.22
N GLY A 138 -4.40 2.07 7.27
CA GLY A 138 -5.15 3.33 7.35
C GLY A 138 -6.10 3.59 6.16
N LEU A 139 -5.87 2.97 4.98
CA LEU A 139 -6.83 3.06 3.87
C LEU A 139 -8.15 2.34 4.18
N GLY A 140 -8.11 1.32 5.04
CA GLY A 140 -9.32 0.63 5.49
C GLY A 140 -10.20 1.53 6.35
N ASP A 141 -9.62 2.34 7.20
CA ASP A 141 -10.34 3.30 8.04
C ASP A 141 -11.06 4.36 7.18
N LEU A 142 -10.40 4.90 6.16
CA LEU A 142 -10.98 5.89 5.23
C LEU A 142 -12.19 5.36 4.45
N ALA A 143 -12.31 4.05 4.27
CA ALA A 143 -13.44 3.45 3.57
C ALA A 143 -14.77 3.56 4.36
N THR A 144 -14.69 3.75 5.68
CA THR A 144 -15.85 3.85 6.57
C THR A 144 -16.15 5.29 7.02
N ARG A 145 -15.28 6.26 6.66
CA ARG A 145 -15.41 7.67 7.05
C ARG A 145 -16.09 8.49 5.96
N GLU A 146 -16.77 9.54 6.38
CA GLU A 146 -17.46 10.47 5.48
C GLU A 146 -16.99 11.90 5.71
N ILE A 147 -16.74 12.62 4.62
CA ILE A 147 -16.53 14.07 4.62
C ILE A 147 -17.89 14.70 4.94
N THR A 148 -17.93 15.65 5.85
CA THR A 148 -19.17 16.28 6.27
C THR A 148 -19.85 17.03 5.13
N ASP A 149 -21.19 17.01 5.13
CA ASP A 149 -22.01 17.82 4.23
C ASP A 149 -21.66 19.30 4.35
N GLY A 150 -21.76 20.03 3.23
CA GLY A 150 -21.44 21.46 3.17
C GLY A 150 -19.94 21.78 3.26
N THR A 151 -19.04 20.77 3.27
CA THR A 151 -17.59 21.03 3.25
C THR A 151 -17.20 21.76 1.98
N ALA A 152 -16.62 22.95 2.14
CA ALA A 152 -16.11 23.76 1.05
C ALA A 152 -14.59 23.60 0.95
N PHE A 153 -14.14 23.13 -0.20
CA PHE A 153 -12.73 23.05 -0.56
C PHE A 153 -12.35 24.24 -1.44
N THR A 154 -11.25 24.91 -1.12
CA THR A 154 -10.68 25.97 -1.95
C THR A 154 -9.94 25.37 -3.15
N ALA A 155 -9.62 26.19 -4.17
CA ALA A 155 -8.65 25.78 -5.18
C ALA A 155 -7.29 25.58 -4.52
N GLN A 156 -6.68 24.40 -4.74
CA GLN A 156 -5.46 23.99 -4.03
C GLN A 156 -4.78 22.83 -4.74
N LYS A 157 -3.53 22.52 -4.38
CA LYS A 157 -2.81 21.34 -4.88
C LYS A 157 -3.48 20.04 -4.42
N SER A 158 -3.27 18.98 -5.21
CA SER A 158 -3.85 17.66 -4.94
C SER A 158 -3.47 17.12 -3.56
N GLY A 159 -2.23 17.26 -3.11
CA GLY A 159 -1.80 16.85 -1.77
C GLY A 159 -2.41 17.68 -0.64
N GLU A 160 -2.58 18.98 -0.86
CA GLU A 160 -3.30 19.85 0.09
C GLU A 160 -4.76 19.41 0.23
N ARG A 161 -5.39 18.98 -0.89
CA ARG A 161 -6.75 18.42 -0.88
C ARG A 161 -6.81 17.09 -0.11
N VAL A 162 -5.81 16.21 -0.27
CA VAL A 162 -5.70 15.01 0.55
C VAL A 162 -5.65 15.37 2.02
N THR A 163 -4.77 16.31 2.41
CA THR A 163 -4.64 16.76 3.80
C THR A 163 -5.95 17.34 4.33
N ALA A 164 -6.64 18.19 3.53
CA ALA A 164 -7.92 18.75 3.91
C ALA A 164 -9.02 17.69 4.13
N VAL A 165 -9.01 16.62 3.36
CA VAL A 165 -9.90 15.46 3.57
C VAL A 165 -9.56 14.75 4.86
N LEU A 166 -8.29 14.46 5.13
CA LEU A 166 -7.86 13.72 6.33
C LEU A 166 -8.18 14.47 7.62
N THR A 167 -8.12 15.82 7.59
CA THR A 167 -8.40 16.70 8.74
C THR A 167 -9.86 17.10 8.85
N ASN A 168 -10.73 16.74 7.88
CA ASN A 168 -12.16 17.02 7.96
C ASN A 168 -12.79 16.41 9.21
N ALA A 169 -13.70 17.12 9.87
CA ALA A 169 -14.31 16.70 11.13
C ALA A 169 -15.02 15.34 11.07
N GLY A 170 -15.62 14.99 9.93
CA GLY A 170 -16.27 13.70 9.74
C GLY A 170 -15.29 12.56 9.44
N VAL A 171 -14.13 12.89 8.83
CA VAL A 171 -13.08 11.92 8.55
C VAL A 171 -12.18 11.72 9.76
N ASN A 172 -11.66 12.81 10.32
CA ASN A 172 -10.84 12.83 11.54
C ASN A 172 -9.82 11.67 11.59
N PHE A 173 -8.96 11.61 10.56
CA PHE A 173 -8.01 10.52 10.44
C PHE A 173 -6.96 10.58 11.56
N GLN A 174 -6.88 9.53 12.35
CA GLN A 174 -6.00 9.48 13.53
C GLN A 174 -4.65 8.80 13.25
N GLY A 175 -4.46 8.23 12.07
CA GLY A 175 -3.22 7.58 11.68
C GLY A 175 -2.13 8.59 11.28
N THR A 176 -0.90 8.10 11.18
CA THR A 176 0.22 8.89 10.63
C THR A 176 0.08 9.00 9.12
N SER A 177 0.40 10.18 8.58
CA SER A 177 0.38 10.41 7.14
C SER A 177 1.63 11.15 6.64
N ALA A 178 2.05 10.83 5.41
CA ALA A 178 3.13 11.49 4.68
C ALA A 178 2.58 11.91 3.31
N ILE A 179 2.23 13.18 3.17
CA ILE A 179 1.51 13.71 2.02
C ILE A 179 2.41 14.65 1.23
N ASN A 180 2.78 14.26 0.01
CA ASN A 180 3.44 15.14 -0.95
C ASN A 180 2.47 16.25 -1.41
N ALA A 181 2.99 17.44 -1.71
CA ALA A 181 2.16 18.59 -2.14
C ALA A 181 1.31 18.29 -3.39
N GLY A 182 1.78 17.37 -4.25
CA GLY A 182 1.15 17.10 -5.55
C GLY A 182 1.50 18.15 -6.60
N LEU A 183 1.10 17.89 -7.83
CA LEU A 183 1.38 18.76 -8.98
C LEU A 183 0.12 19.40 -9.54
N SER A 184 -1.00 18.65 -9.55
CA SER A 184 -2.26 19.13 -10.12
C SER A 184 -2.92 20.19 -9.25
N ASP A 185 -3.36 21.27 -9.89
CA ASP A 185 -4.22 22.28 -9.29
C ASP A 185 -5.69 21.83 -9.40
N LEU A 186 -6.34 21.67 -8.27
CA LEU A 186 -7.73 21.24 -8.18
C LEU A 186 -8.66 22.44 -8.02
N ALA A 187 -9.81 22.38 -8.69
CA ALA A 187 -10.84 23.39 -8.60
C ALA A 187 -11.43 23.50 -7.18
N ALA A 188 -11.91 24.67 -6.84
CA ALA A 188 -12.74 24.88 -5.65
C ALA A 188 -14.08 24.13 -5.84
N GLU A 189 -14.56 23.52 -4.77
CA GLU A 189 -15.82 22.76 -4.79
C GLU A 189 -16.46 22.79 -3.40
N THR A 190 -17.78 22.74 -3.37
CA THR A 190 -18.55 22.56 -2.13
C THR A 190 -19.38 21.29 -2.25
N LEU A 191 -19.20 20.38 -1.31
CA LEU A 191 -19.95 19.13 -1.28
C LEU A 191 -21.41 19.41 -0.86
N SER A 192 -22.36 18.95 -1.67
CA SER A 192 -23.79 19.10 -1.43
C SER A 192 -24.40 18.00 -0.56
N SER A 193 -23.60 17.03 -0.13
CA SER A 193 -23.99 15.93 0.74
C SER A 193 -22.76 15.28 1.37
N ALA A 194 -22.95 14.57 2.47
CA ALA A 194 -21.90 13.76 3.06
C ALA A 194 -21.35 12.76 2.00
N THR A 195 -20.03 12.71 1.90
CA THR A 195 -19.34 11.97 0.84
C THR A 195 -18.29 11.03 1.44
N ASN A 196 -18.30 9.76 1.01
CA ASN A 196 -17.31 8.80 1.47
C ASN A 196 -15.89 9.28 1.15
N ALA A 197 -15.04 9.34 2.18
CA ALA A 197 -13.69 9.91 2.08
C ALA A 197 -12.82 9.18 1.05
N ARG A 198 -12.85 7.83 1.02
CA ARG A 198 -12.07 7.04 0.06
C ARG A 198 -12.53 7.25 -1.38
N SER A 199 -13.84 7.35 -1.60
CA SER A 199 -14.39 7.62 -2.93
C SER A 199 -14.02 9.01 -3.43
N TYR A 200 -14.01 10.01 -2.55
CA TYR A 200 -13.56 11.35 -2.88
C TYR A 200 -12.05 11.41 -3.16
N LEU A 201 -11.25 10.79 -2.31
CA LEU A 201 -9.79 10.68 -2.51
C LEU A 201 -9.44 9.99 -3.83
N ARG A 202 -10.27 9.05 -4.30
CA ARG A 202 -10.09 8.44 -5.64
C ARG A 202 -10.18 9.49 -6.75
N LYS A 203 -11.09 10.47 -6.68
CA LYS A 203 -11.16 11.57 -7.64
C LYS A 203 -9.89 12.43 -7.59
N VAL A 204 -9.36 12.69 -6.39
CA VAL A 204 -8.10 13.43 -6.21
C VAL A 204 -6.92 12.66 -6.82
N ILE A 205 -6.82 11.34 -6.57
CA ILE A 205 -5.78 10.48 -7.15
C ILE A 205 -5.87 10.45 -8.68
N ASN A 206 -7.08 10.31 -9.25
CA ASN A 206 -7.28 10.34 -10.69
C ASN A 206 -6.89 11.69 -11.29
N SER A 207 -7.14 12.79 -10.58
CA SER A 207 -6.76 14.15 -10.97
C SER A 207 -5.25 14.41 -10.92
N GLU A 208 -4.52 13.69 -10.07
CA GLU A 208 -3.07 13.76 -9.95
C GLU A 208 -2.37 12.70 -10.81
N GLN A 209 -3.03 11.57 -11.11
CA GLN A 209 -2.39 10.33 -11.56
C GLN A 209 -1.30 9.88 -10.57
N GLY A 210 -1.53 10.18 -9.29
CA GLY A 210 -0.63 9.90 -8.17
C GLY A 210 -0.94 8.59 -7.47
N TYR A 211 -0.27 8.39 -6.36
CA TYR A 211 -0.30 7.15 -5.59
C TYR A 211 -0.73 7.44 -4.15
N LEU A 212 -1.76 6.75 -3.66
CA LEU A 212 -2.19 6.81 -2.26
C LEU A 212 -2.25 5.39 -1.71
N TYR A 213 -1.42 5.08 -0.71
CA TYR A 213 -1.30 3.74 -0.13
C TYR A 213 -0.86 3.79 1.33
N GLY A 214 -1.12 2.71 2.08
CA GLY A 214 -0.48 2.47 3.37
C GLY A 214 0.89 1.85 3.16
N ASN A 215 1.95 2.51 3.65
CA ASN A 215 3.29 1.96 3.55
C ASN A 215 3.52 0.82 4.57
N ARG A 216 4.66 0.13 4.49
CA ARG A 216 5.01 -1.00 5.37
C ARG A 216 5.00 -0.66 6.87
N SER A 217 5.18 0.61 7.22
CA SER A 217 5.15 1.08 8.60
C SER A 217 3.78 1.61 9.04
N GLY A 218 2.74 1.46 8.21
CA GLY A 218 1.37 1.91 8.51
C GLY A 218 1.11 3.39 8.26
N VAL A 219 2.06 4.11 7.67
CA VAL A 219 1.89 5.53 7.32
C VAL A 219 1.10 5.65 6.02
N LEU A 220 0.02 6.41 6.03
CA LEU A 220 -0.74 6.73 4.82
C LEU A 220 0.10 7.70 3.97
N THR A 221 0.55 7.21 2.82
CA THR A 221 1.49 7.93 1.95
C THR A 221 0.77 8.37 0.67
N PHE A 222 0.91 9.66 0.32
CA PHE A 222 0.50 10.20 -0.97
C PHE A 222 1.71 10.74 -1.72
N GLU A 223 1.89 10.25 -2.95
CA GLU A 223 2.93 10.69 -3.86
C GLU A 223 2.35 11.19 -5.17
N ASN A 224 2.97 12.21 -5.76
CA ASN A 224 2.58 12.68 -7.07
C ASN A 224 3.00 11.69 -8.18
N ARG A 225 2.53 11.93 -9.41
CA ARG A 225 2.77 11.06 -10.58
C ARG A 225 4.25 10.81 -10.92
N TYR A 226 5.15 11.68 -10.48
CA TYR A 226 6.59 11.59 -10.73
C TYR A 226 7.41 11.13 -9.52
N GLY A 227 6.79 11.00 -8.34
CA GLY A 227 7.49 10.56 -7.12
C GLY A 227 8.35 9.32 -7.36
N PRO A 228 7.80 8.24 -7.92
CA PRO A 228 8.56 7.02 -8.20
C PRO A 228 9.66 7.17 -9.26
N LEU A 229 9.56 8.15 -10.16
CA LEU A 229 10.57 8.35 -11.20
C LEU A 229 11.88 8.94 -10.66
N ALA A 230 11.81 9.66 -9.54
CA ALA A 230 12.98 10.24 -8.89
C ALA A 230 13.80 9.21 -8.09
N ASP A 231 13.23 8.04 -7.80
CA ASP A 231 13.86 7.03 -6.99
C ASP A 231 14.96 6.25 -7.74
N THR A 232 15.98 5.86 -6.99
CA THR A 232 17.01 4.94 -7.47
C THR A 232 16.51 3.50 -7.43
N ASN A 233 17.14 2.60 -8.20
CA ASN A 233 16.91 1.16 -8.10
C ASN A 233 17.14 0.67 -6.66
N LYS A 234 16.14 0.04 -6.05
CA LYS A 234 16.20 -0.43 -4.64
C LYS A 234 16.74 -1.85 -4.52
N ALA A 235 16.49 -2.70 -5.52
CA ALA A 235 16.98 -4.07 -5.53
C ALA A 235 17.10 -4.58 -6.96
N THR A 236 18.07 -5.48 -7.17
CA THR A 236 18.21 -6.26 -8.41
C THR A 236 17.93 -7.72 -8.08
N PHE A 237 17.12 -8.36 -8.90
CA PHE A 237 16.82 -9.79 -8.82
C PHE A 237 17.42 -10.49 -10.02
N SER A 238 18.11 -11.63 -9.81
CA SER A 238 18.76 -12.37 -10.90
C SER A 238 18.54 -13.88 -10.82
N ASP A 239 18.62 -14.56 -11.97
CA ASP A 239 18.55 -16.01 -12.07
C ASP A 239 19.94 -16.68 -12.19
N ASP A 240 21.00 -15.89 -12.28
CA ASP A 240 22.40 -16.35 -12.41
C ASP A 240 23.17 -16.34 -11.09
N GLY A 241 22.57 -15.82 -10.02
CA GLY A 241 23.16 -15.76 -8.67
C GLY A 241 24.05 -14.54 -8.43
N SER A 242 24.07 -13.55 -9.33
CA SER A 242 24.83 -12.29 -9.16
C SER A 242 24.18 -11.37 -8.12
N ASP A 243 22.85 -11.43 -7.99
CA ASP A 243 22.04 -10.58 -7.13
C ASP A 243 21.02 -11.39 -6.33
N ILE A 244 19.92 -10.78 -5.89
CA ILE A 244 18.89 -11.45 -5.09
C ILE A 244 18.21 -12.53 -5.91
N ALA A 245 18.34 -13.79 -5.48
CA ALA A 245 17.76 -14.92 -6.18
C ALA A 245 16.24 -14.96 -6.01
N TYR A 246 15.53 -15.26 -7.10
CA TYR A 246 14.09 -15.54 -7.08
C TYR A 246 13.83 -17.00 -7.49
N GLN A 247 12.71 -17.56 -7.01
CA GLN A 247 12.31 -18.92 -7.35
C GLN A 247 11.47 -19.00 -8.63
N ARG A 248 10.66 -17.97 -8.87
CA ARG A 248 9.70 -17.94 -9.97
C ARG A 248 9.58 -16.55 -10.56
N ILE A 249 9.48 -16.51 -11.88
CA ILE A 249 9.14 -15.33 -12.66
C ILE A 249 7.95 -15.65 -13.56
N ASP A 250 6.91 -14.84 -13.50
CA ASP A 250 5.75 -14.90 -14.39
C ASP A 250 5.79 -13.72 -15.35
N ARG A 251 5.85 -14.03 -16.65
CA ARG A 251 5.78 -13.04 -17.72
C ARG A 251 4.47 -13.18 -18.47
N ARG A 252 3.92 -12.08 -18.89
CA ARG A 252 2.70 -12.10 -19.70
C ARG A 252 2.71 -11.03 -20.78
N VAL A 253 2.00 -11.33 -21.86
CA VAL A 253 1.50 -10.37 -22.85
C VAL A 253 -0.02 -10.45 -22.74
N ALA A 254 -0.67 -9.36 -22.41
CA ALA A 254 -2.11 -9.37 -22.20
C ALA A 254 -2.75 -8.11 -22.77
N THR A 255 -3.96 -8.27 -23.30
CA THR A 255 -4.80 -7.15 -23.76
C THR A 255 -5.69 -6.59 -22.65
N THR A 256 -5.65 -7.15 -21.44
CA THR A 256 -6.49 -6.71 -20.32
C THR A 256 -6.13 -5.33 -19.80
N GLU A 257 -4.93 -4.87 -20.08
CA GLU A 257 -4.40 -3.57 -19.69
C GLU A 257 -4.10 -2.68 -20.91
N LEU A 258 -4.54 -3.12 -22.08
CA LEU A 258 -4.48 -2.35 -23.33
C LEU A 258 -5.72 -1.46 -23.42
N PHE A 259 -5.50 -0.15 -23.33
CA PHE A 259 -6.52 0.87 -23.53
C PHE A 259 -5.97 1.93 -24.50
N ASN A 260 -6.69 2.17 -25.57
CA ASN A 260 -6.30 3.07 -26.65
C ASN A 260 -7.33 4.18 -26.91
N GLN A 261 -8.33 4.25 -26.04
CA GLN A 261 -9.28 5.35 -25.93
C GLN A 261 -9.48 5.62 -24.45
N LEU A 262 -9.13 6.82 -24.01
CA LEU A 262 -9.28 7.22 -22.62
C LEU A 262 -10.23 8.39 -22.51
N SER A 263 -11.01 8.42 -21.44
CA SER A 263 -11.94 9.51 -21.16
C SER A 263 -11.96 9.87 -19.67
N ALA A 264 -12.17 11.14 -19.38
CA ALA A 264 -12.48 11.64 -18.05
C ALA A 264 -13.36 12.90 -18.19
N ASN A 265 -14.11 13.22 -17.16
CA ASN A 265 -14.90 14.44 -17.13
C ASN A 265 -14.61 15.26 -15.89
N ARG A 266 -14.69 16.56 -16.03
CA ARG A 266 -14.77 17.49 -14.89
C ARG A 266 -16.19 17.53 -14.38
N THR A 267 -16.35 17.92 -13.11
CA THR A 267 -17.68 18.07 -12.50
C THR A 267 -18.62 18.88 -13.40
N SER A 268 -19.76 18.30 -13.77
CA SER A 268 -20.79 18.92 -14.61
C SER A 268 -20.32 19.39 -15.99
N GLN A 269 -19.25 18.81 -16.55
CA GLN A 269 -18.76 19.08 -17.89
C GLN A 269 -18.82 17.83 -18.76
N ASP A 270 -18.83 18.02 -20.09
CA ASP A 270 -18.74 16.94 -21.06
C ASP A 270 -17.41 16.19 -20.94
N PRO A 271 -17.38 14.88 -21.19
CA PRO A 271 -16.14 14.11 -21.15
C PRO A 271 -15.11 14.59 -22.19
N VAL A 272 -13.86 14.71 -21.74
CA VAL A 272 -12.71 14.83 -22.62
C VAL A 272 -12.30 13.42 -23.07
N LEU A 273 -12.01 13.26 -24.35
CA LEU A 273 -11.67 11.98 -24.98
C LEU A 273 -10.33 12.09 -25.72
N VAL A 274 -9.42 11.16 -25.48
CA VAL A 274 -8.16 11.01 -26.22
C VAL A 274 -8.07 9.63 -26.84
N ASN A 275 -7.42 9.51 -28.00
CA ASN A 275 -7.36 8.29 -28.81
C ASN A 275 -5.95 8.05 -29.34
N ASN A 276 -5.53 6.77 -29.37
CA ASN A 276 -4.38 6.33 -30.16
C ASN A 276 -4.88 5.53 -31.36
N THR A 277 -4.99 6.18 -32.51
CA THR A 277 -5.55 5.60 -33.73
C THR A 277 -4.74 4.42 -34.26
N SER A 278 -3.40 4.47 -34.20
CA SER A 278 -2.53 3.36 -34.62
C SER A 278 -2.76 2.09 -33.81
N SER A 279 -2.99 2.24 -32.49
CA SER A 279 -3.34 1.13 -31.63
C SER A 279 -4.76 0.63 -31.91
N GLN A 280 -5.71 1.55 -32.18
CA GLN A 280 -7.09 1.17 -32.54
C GLN A 280 -7.15 0.39 -33.85
N ASP A 281 -6.34 0.75 -34.84
CA ASP A 281 -6.24 0.02 -36.11
C ASP A 281 -5.72 -1.42 -35.89
N SER A 282 -4.84 -1.61 -34.90
CA SER A 282 -4.23 -2.92 -34.63
C SER A 282 -5.07 -3.81 -33.71
N TYR A 283 -5.76 -3.23 -32.72
CA TYR A 283 -6.38 -3.98 -31.61
C TYR A 283 -7.87 -3.70 -31.45
N GLY A 284 -8.46 -2.84 -32.30
CA GLY A 284 -9.81 -2.32 -32.10
C GLY A 284 -9.88 -1.31 -30.95
N ILE A 285 -11.03 -0.65 -30.80
CA ILE A 285 -11.26 0.35 -29.75
C ILE A 285 -11.37 -0.33 -28.40
N ARG A 286 -10.54 0.13 -27.45
CA ARG A 286 -10.52 -0.32 -26.04
C ARG A 286 -10.59 0.88 -25.14
N ASN A 287 -11.75 1.09 -24.55
CA ASN A 287 -12.05 2.28 -23.75
C ASN A 287 -11.73 2.04 -22.27
N LEU A 288 -11.14 3.08 -21.63
CA LEU A 288 -11.05 3.23 -20.18
C LEU A 288 -11.59 4.61 -19.79
N ASN A 289 -12.58 4.63 -18.92
CA ASN A 289 -13.11 5.86 -18.34
C ASN A 289 -12.58 6.02 -16.90
N LEU A 290 -11.83 7.09 -16.65
CA LEU A 290 -11.31 7.43 -15.32
C LEU A 290 -12.37 8.04 -14.40
N GLY A 291 -13.55 8.41 -14.96
CA GLY A 291 -14.60 9.07 -14.23
C GLY A 291 -14.32 10.55 -14.02
N GLU A 292 -14.83 11.07 -12.92
CA GLU A 292 -14.71 12.49 -12.60
C GLU A 292 -13.33 12.85 -12.06
N VAL A 293 -12.78 13.96 -12.56
CA VAL A 293 -11.53 14.58 -12.12
C VAL A 293 -11.77 16.02 -11.69
N LEU A 294 -10.97 16.50 -10.75
CA LEU A 294 -11.19 17.79 -10.03
C LEU A 294 -10.30 18.90 -10.55
N VAL A 295 -9.58 18.73 -11.66
CA VAL A 295 -8.66 19.74 -12.21
C VAL A 295 -9.39 20.97 -12.75
N LEU A 296 -8.64 22.09 -12.91
CA LEU A 296 -9.21 23.40 -13.23
C LEU A 296 -9.78 23.51 -14.65
N ASP A 297 -9.18 22.86 -15.64
CA ASP A 297 -9.52 23.01 -17.05
C ASP A 297 -9.41 21.70 -17.85
N ASN A 298 -9.98 21.72 -19.06
CA ASN A 298 -10.00 20.54 -19.94
C ASN A 298 -8.65 20.27 -20.60
N SER A 299 -7.77 21.26 -20.74
CA SER A 299 -6.42 21.03 -21.27
C SER A 299 -5.62 20.16 -20.32
N THR A 300 -5.70 20.45 -19.02
CA THR A 300 -5.09 19.59 -17.99
C THR A 300 -5.67 18.17 -18.00
N VAL A 301 -6.98 17.98 -18.26
CA VAL A 301 -7.57 16.65 -18.43
C VAL A 301 -6.94 15.94 -19.62
N THR A 302 -6.78 16.63 -20.76
CA THR A 302 -6.17 16.06 -21.96
C THR A 302 -4.73 15.59 -21.68
N ASP A 303 -3.90 16.44 -21.06
CA ASP A 303 -2.52 16.11 -20.72
C ASP A 303 -2.41 14.87 -19.81
N LEU A 304 -3.30 14.77 -18.82
CA LEU A 304 -3.36 13.59 -17.93
C LEU A 304 -3.76 12.31 -18.67
N LEU A 305 -4.73 12.41 -19.59
CA LEU A 305 -5.16 11.28 -20.40
C LEU A 305 -4.08 10.87 -21.40
N ASP A 306 -3.38 11.81 -22.03
CA ASP A 306 -2.29 11.53 -22.96
C ASP A 306 -1.11 10.85 -22.23
N LEU A 307 -0.75 11.31 -21.03
CA LEU A 307 0.26 10.66 -20.20
C LEU A 307 -0.12 9.20 -19.90
N MET A 308 -1.38 8.92 -19.63
CA MET A 308 -1.84 7.57 -19.37
C MET A 308 -1.94 6.74 -20.66
N LEU A 309 -2.32 7.37 -21.77
CA LEU A 309 -2.43 6.70 -23.08
C LEU A 309 -1.09 6.13 -23.54
N VAL A 310 0.02 6.85 -23.31
CA VAL A 310 1.38 6.35 -23.59
C VAL A 310 1.66 5.02 -22.86
N LYS A 311 1.14 4.87 -21.65
CA LYS A 311 1.33 3.66 -20.82
C LYS A 311 0.43 2.48 -21.21
N THR A 312 -0.71 2.77 -21.86
CA THR A 312 -1.77 1.78 -22.06
C THR A 312 -2.00 1.38 -23.51
N ALA A 313 -1.52 2.17 -24.48
CA ALA A 313 -1.88 2.00 -25.89
C ALA A 313 -1.15 0.84 -26.61
N SER A 314 -0.14 0.22 -26.01
CA SER A 314 0.61 -0.88 -26.59
C SER A 314 0.60 -2.13 -25.73
N THR A 315 0.71 -3.30 -26.38
CA THR A 315 0.96 -4.55 -25.66
C THR A 315 2.46 -4.78 -25.55
N GLU A 316 2.94 -4.94 -24.33
CA GLU A 316 4.33 -5.26 -24.06
C GLU A 316 4.43 -6.59 -23.31
N THR A 317 5.52 -7.34 -23.57
CA THR A 317 5.87 -8.46 -22.71
C THR A 317 6.38 -7.90 -21.41
N ARG A 318 5.64 -8.13 -20.34
CA ARG A 318 6.01 -7.63 -19.02
C ARG A 318 6.19 -8.75 -18.01
N ILE A 319 7.02 -8.51 -17.02
CA ILE A 319 7.09 -9.32 -15.83
C ILE A 319 5.87 -8.97 -14.99
N ALA A 320 5.01 -9.95 -14.76
CA ALA A 320 3.80 -9.75 -13.94
C ALA A 320 4.10 -9.95 -12.46
N GLU A 321 4.86 -10.99 -12.14
CA GLU A 321 5.19 -11.34 -10.76
C GLU A 321 6.57 -12.00 -10.68
N ILE A 322 7.28 -11.76 -9.58
CA ILE A 322 8.42 -12.56 -9.13
C ILE A 322 8.16 -13.07 -7.72
N THR A 323 8.61 -14.28 -7.42
CA THR A 323 8.51 -14.90 -6.10
C THR A 323 9.88 -15.27 -5.58
N ALA A 324 10.27 -14.72 -4.44
CA ALA A 324 11.46 -15.09 -3.70
C ALA A 324 11.09 -15.96 -2.50
N VAL A 325 11.93 -16.97 -2.22
CA VAL A 325 11.84 -17.83 -1.03
C VAL A 325 12.89 -17.38 -0.04
N LEU A 326 12.47 -16.71 1.01
CA LEU A 326 13.40 -16.03 1.94
C LEU A 326 14.34 -17.00 2.66
N ASP A 327 13.88 -18.22 2.94
CA ASP A 327 14.69 -19.25 3.61
C ASP A 327 15.93 -19.68 2.81
N THR A 328 15.97 -19.37 1.52
CA THR A 328 17.10 -19.73 0.64
C THR A 328 18.08 -18.57 0.43
N LEU A 329 17.78 -17.38 0.97
CA LEU A 329 18.52 -16.16 0.74
C LEU A 329 19.53 -15.87 1.87
N SER A 330 20.43 -14.92 1.60
CA SER A 330 21.30 -14.36 2.62
C SER A 330 20.53 -13.42 3.56
N GLY A 331 21.07 -13.13 4.74
CA GLY A 331 20.44 -12.18 5.67
C GLY A 331 20.33 -10.76 5.11
N SER A 332 21.29 -10.33 4.29
CA SER A 332 21.26 -9.04 3.58
C SER A 332 20.12 -8.98 2.57
N ASP A 333 19.93 -10.06 1.78
CA ASP A 333 18.90 -10.12 0.76
C ASP A 333 17.49 -10.16 1.37
N ILE A 334 17.33 -10.91 2.48
CA ILE A 334 16.07 -10.92 3.25
C ILE A 334 15.76 -9.50 3.74
N THR A 335 16.77 -8.81 4.27
CA THR A 335 16.61 -7.42 4.74
C THR A 335 16.25 -6.48 3.59
N ALA A 336 16.94 -6.61 2.44
CA ALA A 336 16.66 -5.82 1.25
C ALA A 336 15.20 -6.02 0.77
N ILE A 337 14.74 -7.28 0.68
CA ILE A 337 13.34 -7.58 0.32
C ILE A 337 12.35 -7.01 1.34
N ALA A 338 12.63 -7.13 2.64
CA ALA A 338 11.76 -6.62 3.69
C ALA A 338 11.68 -5.08 3.70
N GLN A 339 12.68 -4.40 3.17
CA GLN A 339 12.72 -2.95 3.04
C GLN A 339 11.99 -2.41 1.81
N LEU A 340 11.65 -3.26 0.84
CA LEU A 340 10.92 -2.82 -0.35
C LEU A 340 9.55 -2.23 -0.01
N GLU A 341 9.19 -1.20 -0.77
CA GLU A 341 7.91 -0.52 -0.64
C GLU A 341 7.13 -0.55 -1.96
N LEU A 342 5.84 -0.28 -1.88
CA LEU A 342 5.02 -0.06 -3.07
C LEU A 342 5.59 1.10 -3.88
N VAL A 343 5.57 0.98 -5.19
CA VAL A 343 6.08 1.94 -6.18
C VAL A 343 7.60 1.98 -6.29
N ASP A 344 8.35 1.31 -5.41
CA ASP A 344 9.81 1.20 -5.51
C ASP A 344 10.24 0.63 -6.87
N LYS A 345 11.40 1.12 -7.37
CA LYS A 345 12.05 0.60 -8.56
C LYS A 345 12.88 -0.62 -8.24
N VAL A 346 12.71 -1.64 -9.06
CA VAL A 346 13.51 -2.86 -9.03
C VAL A 346 13.96 -3.25 -10.44
N THR A 347 15.11 -3.87 -10.54
CA THR A 347 15.61 -4.47 -11.79
C THR A 347 15.46 -5.98 -11.69
N VAL A 348 14.97 -6.60 -12.76
CA VAL A 348 14.88 -8.06 -12.86
C VAL A 348 15.70 -8.52 -14.04
N GLU A 349 16.69 -9.34 -13.77
CA GLU A 349 17.56 -9.99 -14.75
C GLU A 349 17.16 -11.46 -14.89
N PHE A 350 16.92 -11.90 -16.09
CA PHE A 350 16.43 -13.26 -16.34
C PHE A 350 16.87 -13.77 -17.71
N THR A 351 17.11 -15.09 -17.80
CA THR A 351 17.55 -15.74 -19.02
C THR A 351 16.49 -16.75 -19.49
N PRO A 352 15.58 -16.34 -20.39
CA PRO A 352 14.60 -17.27 -20.94
C PRO A 352 15.29 -18.41 -21.69
N PRO A 353 14.73 -19.65 -21.67
CA PRO A 353 15.31 -20.75 -22.43
C PRO A 353 15.51 -20.41 -23.91
N GLY A 354 16.73 -20.60 -24.39
CA GLY A 354 17.10 -20.36 -25.81
C GLY A 354 17.34 -18.93 -26.19
N THR A 355 17.43 -18.00 -25.25
CA THR A 355 17.73 -16.59 -25.49
C THR A 355 18.89 -16.09 -24.62
N SER A 356 19.38 -14.89 -24.90
CA SER A 356 20.31 -14.18 -24.02
C SER A 356 19.58 -13.60 -22.80
N GLN A 357 20.37 -13.25 -21.77
CA GLN A 357 19.88 -12.53 -20.60
C GLN A 357 19.10 -11.27 -21.00
N GLN A 358 18.01 -11.04 -20.32
CA GLN A 358 17.15 -9.87 -20.46
C GLN A 358 17.19 -9.09 -19.15
N ILE A 359 17.13 -7.78 -19.24
CA ILE A 359 17.10 -6.87 -18.09
C ILE A 359 15.81 -6.04 -18.18
N ALA A 360 15.01 -6.07 -17.16
CA ALA A 360 13.75 -5.34 -17.09
C ALA A 360 13.72 -4.44 -15.87
N ALA A 361 13.65 -3.12 -16.10
CA ALA A 361 13.33 -2.17 -15.04
C ALA A 361 11.82 -2.19 -14.77
N SER A 362 11.45 -2.33 -13.51
CA SER A 362 10.06 -2.48 -13.08
C SER A 362 9.78 -1.66 -11.83
N SER A 363 8.50 -1.34 -11.63
CA SER A 363 8.01 -0.77 -10.36
C SER A 363 7.11 -1.78 -9.63
N ILE A 364 7.16 -1.76 -8.31
CA ILE A 364 6.39 -2.67 -7.46
C ILE A 364 4.95 -2.17 -7.31
N GLU A 365 3.98 -2.98 -7.73
CA GLU A 365 2.55 -2.69 -7.62
C GLU A 365 1.88 -3.43 -6.47
N SER A 366 2.43 -4.57 -6.08
CA SER A 366 1.95 -5.32 -4.92
C SER A 366 3.07 -6.10 -4.24
N ILE A 367 2.94 -6.25 -2.92
CA ILE A 367 3.84 -7.04 -2.09
C ILE A 367 2.98 -8.00 -1.27
N GLU A 368 3.26 -9.29 -1.40
CA GLU A 368 2.61 -10.33 -0.60
C GLU A 368 3.66 -11.17 0.13
N HIS A 369 3.62 -11.15 1.47
CA HIS A 369 4.37 -12.07 2.31
C HIS A 369 3.47 -13.19 2.78
N ASN A 370 3.93 -14.43 2.63
CA ASN A 370 3.22 -15.62 3.07
C ASN A 370 4.18 -16.52 3.84
N PHE A 371 3.94 -16.68 5.14
CA PHE A 371 4.73 -17.48 6.05
C PHE A 371 3.85 -18.52 6.74
N SER A 372 4.33 -19.76 6.86
CA SER A 372 3.74 -20.79 7.71
C SER A 372 4.85 -21.50 8.48
N PHE A 373 4.64 -21.68 9.77
CA PHE A 373 5.61 -22.34 10.64
C PHE A 373 5.95 -23.75 10.14
N GLY A 374 7.24 -24.09 10.08
CA GLY A 374 7.71 -25.37 9.58
C GLY A 374 7.70 -25.52 8.05
N THR A 375 7.35 -24.50 7.32
CA THR A 375 7.42 -24.44 5.85
C THR A 375 8.31 -23.26 5.41
N THR A 376 8.06 -22.72 4.25
CA THR A 376 8.86 -21.64 3.67
C THR A 376 8.18 -20.29 3.84
N TRP A 377 8.98 -19.24 3.98
CA TRP A 377 8.52 -17.87 3.84
C TRP A 377 8.70 -17.38 2.40
N ARG A 378 7.60 -17.00 1.76
CA ARG A 378 7.60 -16.48 0.39
C ARG A 378 7.24 -15.02 0.37
N CYS A 379 7.97 -14.26 -0.44
CA CYS A 379 7.62 -12.91 -0.83
C CYS A 379 7.32 -12.89 -2.33
N THR A 380 6.12 -12.45 -2.70
CA THR A 380 5.70 -12.29 -4.10
C THR A 380 5.53 -10.80 -4.38
N LEU A 381 6.24 -10.31 -5.40
CA LEU A 381 6.16 -8.94 -5.88
C LEU A 381 5.39 -8.91 -7.19
N GLY A 382 4.30 -8.18 -7.24
CA GLY A 382 3.61 -7.84 -8.49
C GLY A 382 4.27 -6.63 -9.12
N LEU A 383 4.59 -6.72 -10.39
CA LEU A 383 5.43 -5.75 -11.10
C LEU A 383 4.73 -5.17 -12.32
N ILE A 384 5.08 -3.94 -12.64
CA ILE A 384 4.81 -3.32 -13.95
C ILE A 384 6.12 -2.80 -14.55
N PRO A 385 6.24 -2.76 -15.90
CA PRO A 385 7.37 -2.12 -16.53
C PRO A 385 7.48 -0.67 -16.08
N GLN A 386 8.69 -0.25 -15.77
CA GLN A 386 8.96 1.16 -15.58
C GLN A 386 8.96 1.81 -16.95
N ILE A 387 7.94 2.63 -17.24
CA ILE A 387 7.94 3.45 -18.42
C ILE A 387 8.86 4.64 -18.13
N VAL A 388 10.07 4.56 -18.63
CA VAL A 388 11.00 5.68 -18.66
C VAL A 388 10.55 6.59 -19.81
N THR A 389 9.56 7.44 -19.54
CA THR A 389 9.42 8.64 -20.36
C THR A 389 10.59 9.53 -19.95
N SER A 390 11.59 9.59 -20.80
CA SER A 390 12.74 10.47 -20.60
C SER A 390 12.29 11.92 -20.83
N TYR A 391 11.70 12.52 -19.79
CA TYR A 391 11.41 13.96 -19.80
C TYR A 391 12.71 14.74 -19.63
N LEU A 392 12.79 15.88 -20.32
CA LEU A 392 13.84 16.85 -20.08
C LEU A 392 13.67 17.40 -18.64
N VAL A 393 14.67 17.17 -17.81
CA VAL A 393 14.74 17.74 -16.45
C VAL A 393 15.82 18.79 -16.46
N LEU A 394 15.46 20.07 -16.32
CA LEU A 394 16.43 21.18 -16.27
C LEU A 394 17.46 20.92 -15.16
N ASP A 395 18.71 21.22 -15.45
CA ASP A 395 19.87 21.03 -14.57
C ASP A 395 20.21 19.55 -14.23
N ASN A 396 19.63 18.59 -14.94
CA ASN A 396 20.00 17.17 -14.80
C ASN A 396 21.01 16.77 -15.88
N ALA A 397 22.16 16.24 -15.47
CA ALA A 397 23.25 15.87 -16.40
C ALA A 397 22.85 14.76 -17.40
N THR A 398 21.88 13.93 -17.08
CA THR A 398 21.41 12.81 -17.90
C THR A 398 20.08 13.12 -18.59
N LEU A 399 19.14 13.70 -17.86
CA LEU A 399 17.79 13.99 -18.36
C LEU A 399 17.63 15.44 -18.86
N GLY A 400 18.65 16.27 -18.70
CA GLY A 400 18.68 17.66 -19.18
C GLY A 400 19.19 17.85 -20.60
N GLN A 401 19.36 16.77 -21.39
CA GLN A 401 19.88 16.83 -22.74
C GLN A 401 18.74 16.94 -23.77
N LEU A 402 18.66 18.08 -24.44
CA LEU A 402 17.60 18.41 -25.40
C LEU A 402 17.51 17.43 -26.60
N ASP A 403 18.63 16.81 -26.98
CA ASP A 403 18.66 15.88 -28.10
C ASP A 403 18.23 14.46 -27.78
N ASN A 404 18.11 14.14 -26.49
CA ASN A 404 17.81 12.79 -25.99
C ASN A 404 16.51 12.68 -25.18
N ASN A 405 15.90 13.81 -24.80
CA ASN A 405 14.76 13.82 -23.90
C ASN A 405 13.65 14.73 -24.43
N SER A 406 12.42 14.27 -24.33
CA SER A 406 11.24 15.06 -24.72
C SER A 406 10.94 16.15 -23.70
N LEU A 407 10.52 17.32 -24.13
CA LEU A 407 9.92 18.31 -23.26
C LEU A 407 8.62 17.70 -22.69
N GLY A 408 8.57 17.52 -21.36
CA GLY A 408 7.34 17.16 -20.69
C GLY A 408 6.45 18.39 -20.56
N PHE A 409 5.33 18.39 -21.25
CA PHE A 409 4.29 19.38 -21.10
C PHE A 409 3.16 18.85 -20.24
#